data_c761fdb4ee1206afcf8ecf7a1b7e285d
#
_entry.id   c761fdb4ee1206afcf8ecf7a1b7e285d
#
_cell.length_a   1.000
_cell.length_b   1.000
_cell.length_c   1.000
_cell.angle_alpha   90.00
_cell.angle_beta   90.00
_cell.angle_gamma   90.00
#
_symmetry.space_group_name_H-M   'P 1'
#
loop_
_entity.id
_entity.type
_entity.pdbx_description
1 polymer ?
#
loop_
_entity_poly.entity_id
_entity_poly.type
_entity_poly.pdbx_seq_one_letter_code
_entity_poly.pdbx_strand_id
1 'polypeptide(L)'
;MEFIKDLNEKEYRDFWRQMPNNHFMQSYEWGTVQKLSRDQIPCYVGLKDKNKLVAAALLLKKKTPLNMCYFYVPRGFTIDYSNKEVVAEFTKHLKEYLKKENAIYLKIDPPLMYQEIDEEANPIKDGLNNYDVYEHFIELGYKHQGFNKLYEGNQPRYTFRT
;
A
#
# COMPACT_ATOMS: atom_id res chain seq x y z
N MET A 1 19.68 0.20 1.20
CA MET A 1 18.59 1.01 1.81
C MET A 1 18.31 0.53 3.23
N GLU A 2 17.80 1.40 4.11
CA GLU A 2 17.52 1.08 5.52
C GLU A 2 16.01 1.10 5.78
N PHE A 3 15.49 0.02 6.41
CA PHE A 3 14.07 -0.10 6.76
C PHE A 3 13.81 0.38 8.19
N ILE A 4 12.88 1.30 8.34
CA ILE A 4 12.46 1.89 9.62
C ILE A 4 11.10 1.30 9.99
N LYS A 5 11.04 0.54 11.08
CA LYS A 5 9.82 -0.14 11.54
C LYS A 5 8.88 0.76 12.37
N ASP A 6 9.41 1.82 12.97
CA ASP A 6 8.69 2.77 13.81
C ASP A 6 9.03 4.19 13.35
N LEU A 7 8.51 4.57 12.18
CA LEU A 7 8.74 5.88 11.61
C LEU A 7 8.01 6.94 12.45
N ASN A 8 8.74 7.98 12.85
CA ASN A 8 8.14 9.02 13.69
C ASN A 8 7.08 9.83 12.94
N GLU A 9 6.11 10.36 13.68
CA GLU A 9 4.96 11.06 13.14
C GLU A 9 5.33 12.20 12.20
N LYS A 10 6.27 13.06 12.61
CA LYS A 10 6.66 14.23 11.81
C LYS A 10 7.23 13.80 10.46
N GLU A 11 8.15 12.86 10.46
CA GLU A 11 8.82 12.39 9.25
C GLU A 11 7.83 11.67 8.32
N TYR A 12 6.92 10.86 8.87
CA TYR A 12 5.86 10.21 8.10
C TYR A 12 4.94 11.23 7.42
N ARG A 13 4.45 12.22 8.18
CA ARG A 13 3.55 13.27 7.68
C ARG A 13 4.20 14.11 6.59
N ASP A 14 5.44 14.52 6.82
CA ASP A 14 6.18 15.37 5.87
C ASP A 14 6.40 14.62 4.54
N PHE A 15 6.76 13.34 4.60
CA PHE A 15 6.91 12.50 3.42
C PHE A 15 5.58 12.26 2.71
N TRP A 16 4.55 11.82 3.45
CA TRP A 16 3.23 11.55 2.89
C TRP A 16 2.66 12.76 2.14
N ARG A 17 2.78 13.97 2.70
CA ARG A 17 2.29 15.21 2.07
C ARG A 17 2.98 15.56 0.75
N GLN A 18 4.23 15.17 0.58
CA GLN A 18 5.02 15.46 -0.62
C GLN A 18 4.77 14.48 -1.76
N MET A 19 4.19 13.33 -1.46
CA MET A 19 3.97 12.30 -2.47
C MET A 19 2.73 12.59 -3.32
N PRO A 20 2.84 12.56 -4.66
CA PRO A 20 1.72 12.86 -5.55
C PRO A 20 0.57 11.84 -5.48
N ASN A 21 0.88 10.61 -5.08
CA ASN A 21 -0.08 9.52 -4.90
C ASN A 21 -0.55 9.37 -3.45
N ASN A 22 -0.41 10.40 -2.62
CA ASN A 22 -0.91 10.36 -1.25
C ASN A 22 -2.43 10.15 -1.24
N HIS A 23 -2.88 9.35 -0.28
CA HIS A 23 -4.29 9.09 -0.06
C HIS A 23 -4.61 9.22 1.42
N PHE A 24 -5.77 9.81 1.77
CA PHE A 24 -6.12 10.06 3.18
C PHE A 24 -6.11 8.80 4.05
N MET A 25 -6.41 7.62 3.46
CA MET A 25 -6.33 6.34 4.17
C MET A 25 -4.90 5.89 4.49
N GLN A 26 -3.90 6.59 3.98
CA GLN A 26 -2.49 6.47 4.36
C GLN A 26 -2.04 7.64 5.25
N SER A 27 -2.94 8.53 5.68
CA SER A 27 -2.59 9.61 6.60
C SER A 27 -2.38 9.11 8.03
N TYR A 28 -1.67 9.87 8.82
CA TYR A 28 -1.46 9.59 10.24
C TYR A 28 -2.77 9.65 11.02
N GLU A 29 -3.65 10.59 10.65
CA GLU A 29 -5.00 10.75 11.21
C GLU A 29 -5.85 9.51 10.99
N TRP A 30 -5.77 8.92 9.79
CA TRP A 30 -6.51 7.69 9.50
C TRP A 30 -6.09 6.54 10.41
N GLY A 31 -4.79 6.37 10.65
CA GLY A 31 -4.30 5.38 11.61
C GLY A 31 -4.85 5.59 13.01
N THR A 32 -4.94 6.85 13.47
CA THR A 32 -5.56 7.20 14.75
C THR A 32 -7.04 6.82 14.78
N VAL A 33 -7.80 7.13 13.73
CA VAL A 33 -9.23 6.75 13.61
C VAL A 33 -9.38 5.22 13.65
N GLN A 34 -8.56 4.47 12.92
CA GLN A 34 -8.64 3.00 12.89
C GLN A 34 -8.32 2.38 14.27
N LYS A 35 -7.38 2.97 15.00
CA LYS A 35 -7.08 2.55 16.38
C LYS A 35 -8.26 2.77 17.31
N LEU A 36 -8.91 3.91 17.24
CA LEU A 36 -9.99 4.29 18.15
C LEU A 36 -11.32 3.60 17.82
N SER A 37 -11.62 3.39 16.53
CA SER A 37 -12.93 2.92 16.07
C SER A 37 -12.99 1.43 15.75
N ARG A 38 -11.85 0.79 15.43
CA ARG A 38 -11.81 -0.60 14.93
C ARG A 38 -10.82 -1.51 15.65
N ASP A 39 -10.21 -1.05 16.71
CA ASP A 39 -9.20 -1.81 17.48
C ASP A 39 -8.06 -2.35 16.58
N GLN A 40 -7.66 -1.55 15.59
CA GLN A 40 -6.53 -1.86 14.74
C GLN A 40 -5.28 -1.13 15.25
N ILE A 41 -4.13 -1.78 15.18
CA ILE A 41 -2.85 -1.19 15.61
C ILE A 41 -2.19 -0.55 14.40
N PRO A 42 -2.09 0.79 14.32
CA PRO A 42 -1.36 1.45 13.25
C PRO A 42 0.15 1.26 13.43
N CYS A 43 0.81 0.80 12.38
CA CYS A 43 2.26 0.66 12.31
C CYS A 43 2.76 1.50 11.13
N TYR A 44 3.59 2.50 11.43
CA TYR A 44 4.15 3.40 10.41
C TYR A 44 5.56 2.94 10.08
N VAL A 45 5.76 2.48 8.85
CA VAL A 45 7.05 1.97 8.39
C VAL A 45 7.58 2.81 7.23
N GLY A 46 8.89 2.77 7.02
CA GLY A 46 9.53 3.49 5.92
C GLY A 46 10.78 2.80 5.40
N LEU A 47 11.23 3.25 4.23
CA LEU A 47 12.51 2.88 3.64
C LEU A 47 13.31 4.15 3.37
N LYS A 48 14.56 4.20 3.82
CA LYS A 48 15.49 5.30 3.57
C LYS A 48 16.61 4.87 2.62
N ASP A 49 16.89 5.72 1.68
CA ASP A 49 18.15 5.69 0.93
C ASP A 49 18.99 6.91 1.32
N LYS A 50 20.25 6.67 1.76
CA LYS A 50 21.16 7.74 2.22
C LYS A 50 20.49 8.75 3.16
N ASN A 51 19.80 8.27 4.18
CA ASN A 51 19.04 9.05 5.17
C ASN A 51 17.80 9.82 4.63
N LYS A 52 17.46 9.69 3.35
CA LYS A 52 16.26 10.26 2.75
C LYS A 52 15.16 9.20 2.65
N LEU A 53 13.97 9.51 3.12
CA LEU A 53 12.82 8.61 2.98
C LEU A 53 12.41 8.51 1.50
N VAL A 54 12.30 7.28 0.98
CA VAL A 54 11.94 6.98 -0.41
C VAL A 54 10.64 6.17 -0.52
N ALA A 55 10.22 5.55 0.59
CA ALA A 55 8.94 4.87 0.68
C ALA A 55 8.44 4.90 2.13
N ALA A 56 7.11 4.92 2.30
CA ALA A 56 6.46 4.77 3.60
C ALA A 56 5.13 4.03 3.47
N ALA A 57 4.64 3.48 4.57
CA ALA A 57 3.31 2.90 4.63
C ALA A 57 2.71 2.94 6.03
N LEU A 58 1.40 3.18 6.10
CA LEU A 58 0.57 2.85 7.23
C LEU A 58 0.08 1.41 7.08
N LEU A 59 0.53 0.55 7.96
CA LEU A 59 0.07 -0.82 8.08
C LEU A 59 -0.94 -0.90 9.23
N LEU A 60 -2.14 -1.40 8.96
CA LEU A 60 -3.15 -1.64 9.97
C LEU A 60 -3.08 -3.10 10.42
N LYS A 61 -2.47 -3.31 11.59
CA LYS A 61 -2.31 -4.64 12.20
C LYS A 61 -3.56 -5.02 12.95
N LYS A 62 -4.08 -6.23 12.72
CA LYS A 62 -5.13 -6.84 13.54
C LYS A 62 -4.64 -8.17 14.12
N LYS A 63 -4.72 -8.28 15.44
CA LYS A 63 -4.37 -9.51 16.15
C LYS A 63 -5.43 -10.58 15.93
N THR A 64 -5.00 -11.83 15.88
CA THR A 64 -5.83 -13.02 15.80
C THR A 64 -5.45 -13.99 16.93
N PRO A 65 -6.23 -15.03 17.20
CA PRO A 65 -5.83 -16.08 18.13
C PRO A 65 -4.45 -16.68 17.79
N LEU A 66 -3.84 -17.40 18.74
CA LEU A 66 -2.56 -18.08 18.62
C LEU A 66 -1.36 -17.14 18.36
N ASN A 67 -1.42 -15.91 18.87
CA ASN A 67 -0.36 -14.90 18.73
C ASN A 67 0.01 -14.61 17.26
N MET A 68 -0.95 -14.76 16.35
CA MET A 68 -0.83 -14.39 14.94
C MET A 68 -1.47 -13.02 14.68
N CYS A 69 -1.23 -12.47 13.50
CA CYS A 69 -1.88 -11.24 13.05
C CYS A 69 -2.00 -11.22 11.53
N TYR A 70 -2.77 -10.25 11.03
CA TYR A 70 -2.72 -9.87 9.62
C TYR A 70 -2.58 -8.36 9.51
N PHE A 71 -2.14 -7.94 8.34
CA PHE A 71 -1.96 -6.54 8.03
C PHE A 71 -2.77 -6.14 6.80
N TYR A 72 -3.31 -4.93 6.87
CA TYR A 72 -3.94 -4.29 5.72
C TYR A 72 -3.31 -2.93 5.48
N VAL A 73 -2.99 -2.65 4.23
CA VAL A 73 -2.44 -1.37 3.77
C VAL A 73 -3.46 -0.72 2.84
N PRO A 74 -4.35 0.10 3.39
CA PRO A 74 -5.39 0.74 2.59
C PRO A 74 -4.77 1.68 1.57
N ARG A 75 -5.19 1.55 0.31
CA ARG A 75 -4.67 2.35 -0.80
C ARG A 75 -3.16 2.22 -1.03
N GLY A 76 -2.60 1.05 -0.66
CA GLY A 76 -1.23 0.67 -0.96
C GLY A 76 -0.17 1.46 -0.20
N PHE A 77 1.01 1.51 -0.76
CA PHE A 77 2.15 2.19 -0.18
C PHE A 77 2.23 3.64 -0.66
N THR A 78 2.76 4.52 0.17
CA THR A 78 3.20 5.85 -0.24
C THR A 78 4.61 5.73 -0.83
N ILE A 79 4.68 5.47 -2.14
CA ILE A 79 5.90 5.10 -2.86
C ILE A 79 5.75 5.48 -4.34
N ASP A 80 6.85 5.73 -5.02
CA ASP A 80 6.87 5.78 -6.49
C ASP A 80 6.86 4.35 -7.05
N TYR A 81 5.71 3.92 -7.55
CA TYR A 81 5.54 2.57 -8.10
C TYR A 81 6.30 2.32 -9.41
N SER A 82 6.74 3.37 -10.11
CA SER A 82 7.58 3.25 -11.31
C SER A 82 9.04 2.92 -10.97
N ASN A 83 9.46 3.22 -9.73
CA ASN A 83 10.79 2.88 -9.25
C ASN A 83 10.86 1.43 -8.76
N LYS A 84 11.07 0.50 -9.70
CA LYS A 84 11.09 -0.95 -9.43
C LYS A 84 12.10 -1.36 -8.35
N GLU A 85 13.25 -0.69 -8.27
CA GLU A 85 14.27 -0.98 -7.26
C GLU A 85 13.77 -0.65 -5.85
N VAL A 86 13.18 0.53 -5.66
CA VAL A 86 12.63 0.95 -4.37
C VAL A 86 11.46 0.05 -3.95
N VAL A 87 10.57 -0.30 -4.90
CA VAL A 87 9.44 -1.22 -4.65
C VAL A 87 9.93 -2.60 -4.23
N ALA A 88 10.97 -3.13 -4.90
CA ALA A 88 11.56 -4.42 -4.57
C ALA A 88 12.22 -4.44 -3.18
N GLU A 89 13.06 -3.45 -2.89
CA GLU A 89 13.73 -3.35 -1.59
C GLU A 89 12.72 -3.13 -0.45
N PHE A 90 11.72 -2.26 -0.65
CA PHE A 90 10.66 -2.07 0.34
C PHE A 90 9.89 -3.37 0.60
N THR A 91 9.50 -4.09 -0.45
CA THR A 91 8.79 -5.38 -0.35
C THR A 91 9.62 -6.44 0.38
N LYS A 92 10.91 -6.53 0.09
CA LYS A 92 11.83 -7.48 0.73
C LYS A 92 11.91 -7.25 2.24
N HIS A 93 12.18 -6.03 2.67
CA HIS A 93 12.25 -5.66 4.07
C HIS A 93 10.90 -5.79 4.79
N LEU A 94 9.82 -5.42 4.10
CA LEU A 94 8.47 -5.58 4.63
C LEU A 94 8.14 -7.05 4.89
N LYS A 95 8.51 -7.97 3.99
CA LYS A 95 8.35 -9.42 4.21
C LYS A 95 9.09 -9.91 5.44
N GLU A 96 10.30 -9.43 5.69
CA GLU A 96 11.09 -9.78 6.89
C GLU A 96 10.43 -9.24 8.17
N TYR A 97 9.93 -8.01 8.12
CA TYR A 97 9.17 -7.39 9.21
C TYR A 97 7.93 -8.20 9.54
N LEU A 98 7.10 -8.53 8.53
CA LEU A 98 5.87 -9.28 8.68
C LEU A 98 6.10 -10.68 9.28
N LYS A 99 7.18 -11.37 8.88
CA LYS A 99 7.56 -12.67 9.47
C LYS A 99 7.87 -12.54 10.96
N LYS A 100 8.60 -11.51 11.38
CA LYS A 100 8.91 -11.24 12.81
C LYS A 100 7.67 -10.94 13.63
N GLU A 101 6.64 -10.38 13.00
CA GLU A 101 5.35 -10.06 13.62
C GLU A 101 4.36 -11.25 13.62
N ASN A 102 4.76 -12.45 13.16
CA ASN A 102 3.90 -13.63 13.00
C ASN A 102 2.67 -13.34 12.10
N ALA A 103 2.88 -12.60 11.02
CA ALA A 103 1.81 -12.24 10.10
C ALA A 103 1.39 -13.44 9.22
N ILE A 104 0.09 -13.71 9.15
CA ILE A 104 -0.51 -14.72 8.28
C ILE A 104 -0.50 -14.23 6.83
N TYR A 105 -0.87 -12.96 6.62
CA TYR A 105 -0.87 -12.31 5.31
C TYR A 105 -0.80 -10.79 5.42
N LEU A 106 -0.44 -10.17 4.31
CA LEU A 106 -0.58 -8.74 4.04
C LEU A 106 -1.56 -8.56 2.88
N LYS A 107 -2.58 -7.71 3.06
CA LYS A 107 -3.45 -7.24 1.98
C LYS A 107 -3.11 -5.80 1.64
N ILE A 108 -3.01 -5.51 0.33
CA ILE A 108 -2.83 -4.16 -0.19
C ILE A 108 -3.86 -3.90 -1.30
N ASP A 109 -4.27 -2.65 -1.47
CA ASP A 109 -5.17 -2.22 -2.56
C ASP A 109 -4.70 -0.88 -3.13
N PRO A 110 -3.54 -0.83 -3.80
CA PRO A 110 -2.98 0.41 -4.33
C PRO A 110 -3.94 1.03 -5.37
N PRO A 111 -4.13 2.37 -5.35
CA PRO A 111 -5.03 3.06 -6.25
C PRO A 111 -4.36 3.27 -7.63
N LEU A 112 -3.84 2.19 -8.19
CA LEU A 112 -3.21 2.19 -9.49
C LEU A 112 -4.24 1.88 -10.56
N MET A 113 -4.35 2.76 -11.54
CA MET A 113 -5.09 2.45 -12.76
C MET A 113 -4.32 1.37 -13.51
N TYR A 114 -4.98 0.26 -13.84
CA TYR A 114 -4.32 -0.85 -14.54
C TYR A 114 -4.09 -0.50 -16.01
N GLN A 115 -5.16 -0.08 -16.68
CA GLN A 115 -5.14 0.24 -18.10
C GLN A 115 -6.28 1.18 -18.45
N GLU A 116 -6.04 2.11 -19.35
CA GLU A 116 -7.07 2.95 -19.93
C GLU A 116 -7.80 2.20 -21.05
N ILE A 117 -9.13 2.24 -21.04
CA ILE A 117 -9.99 1.53 -22.01
C ILE A 117 -11.03 2.48 -22.60
N ASP A 118 -11.46 2.21 -23.83
CA ASP A 118 -12.54 2.91 -24.51
C ASP A 118 -13.94 2.43 -24.05
N GLU A 119 -15.01 2.94 -24.66
CA GLU A 119 -16.39 2.60 -24.33
C GLU A 119 -16.73 1.13 -24.62
N GLU A 120 -16.03 0.50 -25.57
CA GLU A 120 -16.15 -0.89 -25.93
C GLU A 120 -15.26 -1.82 -25.11
N ALA A 121 -14.56 -1.27 -24.10
CA ALA A 121 -13.60 -1.97 -23.22
C ALA A 121 -12.32 -2.45 -23.92
N ASN A 122 -11.95 -1.86 -25.06
CA ASN A 122 -10.66 -2.10 -25.70
C ASN A 122 -9.58 -1.18 -25.12
N PRO A 123 -8.32 -1.63 -25.04
CA PRO A 123 -7.21 -0.77 -24.64
C PRO A 123 -7.06 0.44 -25.58
N ILE A 124 -6.98 1.63 -24.99
CA ILE A 124 -6.70 2.85 -25.75
C ILE A 124 -5.24 2.81 -26.21
N LYS A 125 -5.03 2.94 -27.54
CA LYS A 125 -3.69 3.04 -28.09
C LYS A 125 -2.99 4.29 -27.53
N ASP A 126 -1.78 4.09 -27.00
CA ASP A 126 -0.99 5.14 -26.33
C ASP A 126 -1.64 5.70 -25.05
N GLY A 127 -2.71 5.07 -24.54
CA GLY A 127 -3.32 5.35 -23.25
C GLY A 127 -2.48 4.85 -22.08
N LEU A 128 -2.89 5.25 -20.86
CA LEU A 128 -2.20 4.81 -19.65
C LEU A 128 -2.23 3.28 -19.54
N ASN A 129 -1.05 2.69 -19.28
CA ASN A 129 -0.88 1.26 -19.08
C ASN A 129 0.18 1.00 -18.00
N ASN A 130 -0.24 0.39 -16.90
CA ASN A 130 0.62 0.01 -15.78
C ASN A 130 0.82 -1.52 -15.69
N TYR A 131 0.74 -2.22 -16.81
CA TYR A 131 0.94 -3.67 -16.86
C TYR A 131 2.31 -4.09 -16.32
N ASP A 132 3.34 -3.31 -16.60
CA ASP A 132 4.70 -3.55 -16.11
C ASP A 132 4.82 -3.40 -14.58
N VAL A 133 4.05 -2.51 -13.95
CA VAL A 133 3.94 -2.40 -12.49
C VAL A 133 3.22 -3.62 -11.93
N TYR A 134 2.14 -4.05 -12.57
CA TYR A 134 1.41 -5.25 -12.19
C TYR A 134 2.32 -6.50 -12.25
N GLU A 135 3.03 -6.72 -13.36
CA GLU A 135 3.96 -7.85 -13.50
C GLU A 135 5.05 -7.81 -12.42
N HIS A 136 5.61 -6.64 -12.15
CA HIS A 136 6.62 -6.49 -11.12
C HIS A 136 6.10 -6.90 -9.73
N PHE A 137 4.85 -6.58 -9.38
CA PHE A 137 4.25 -7.07 -8.13
C PHE A 137 4.12 -8.60 -8.12
N ILE A 138 3.74 -9.22 -9.24
CA ILE A 138 3.68 -10.70 -9.36
C ILE A 138 5.06 -11.32 -9.17
N GLU A 139 6.10 -10.77 -9.80
CA GLU A 139 7.51 -11.20 -9.64
C GLU A 139 7.96 -11.09 -8.17
N LEU A 140 7.55 -10.04 -7.48
CA LEU A 140 7.83 -9.86 -6.06
C LEU A 140 7.01 -10.80 -5.15
N GLY A 141 6.14 -11.64 -5.73
CA GLY A 141 5.37 -12.69 -5.03
C GLY A 141 4.05 -12.21 -4.44
N TYR A 142 3.52 -11.08 -4.88
CA TYR A 142 2.14 -10.71 -4.60
C TYR A 142 1.18 -11.56 -5.44
N LYS A 143 -0.02 -11.80 -4.91
CA LYS A 143 -1.08 -12.52 -5.62
C LYS A 143 -2.23 -11.57 -5.88
N HIS A 144 -2.53 -11.33 -7.14
CA HIS A 144 -3.69 -10.54 -7.53
C HIS A 144 -4.98 -11.32 -7.20
N GLN A 145 -5.90 -10.67 -6.48
CA GLN A 145 -7.15 -11.29 -6.03
C GLN A 145 -8.32 -11.04 -7.01
N GLY A 146 -8.04 -10.52 -8.18
CA GLY A 146 -9.04 -10.10 -9.15
C GLY A 146 -9.50 -8.66 -8.94
N PHE A 147 -10.29 -8.16 -9.88
CA PHE A 147 -10.95 -6.86 -9.79
C PHE A 147 -12.30 -7.01 -9.09
N ASN A 148 -12.63 -6.10 -8.18
CA ASN A 148 -13.95 -6.09 -7.56
C ASN A 148 -15.02 -5.81 -8.62
N LYS A 149 -15.94 -6.75 -8.80
CA LYS A 149 -17.03 -6.62 -9.77
C LYS A 149 -18.22 -5.85 -9.21
N LEU A 150 -18.47 -5.95 -7.91
CA LEU A 150 -19.53 -5.26 -7.16
C LEU A 150 -18.96 -4.78 -5.83
N TYR A 151 -19.80 -4.35 -4.89
CA TYR A 151 -19.42 -3.91 -3.53
C TYR A 151 -18.75 -5.00 -2.66
N GLU A 152 -18.09 -5.95 -3.28
CA GLU A 152 -17.36 -7.01 -2.63
C GLU A 152 -16.05 -6.47 -2.06
N GLY A 153 -16.09 -6.08 -0.81
CA GLY A 153 -14.91 -5.60 -0.12
C GLY A 153 -15.06 -4.17 0.40
N ASN A 154 -13.96 -3.58 0.82
CA ASN A 154 -13.94 -2.35 1.59
C ASN A 154 -14.07 -1.06 0.74
N GLN A 155 -14.08 -1.15 -0.57
CA GLN A 155 -14.05 0.01 -1.47
C GLN A 155 -15.04 -0.16 -2.64
N PRO A 156 -15.84 0.87 -2.98
CA PRO A 156 -16.69 0.84 -4.15
C PRO A 156 -15.83 0.85 -5.43
N ARG A 157 -16.30 0.15 -6.46
CA ARG A 157 -15.64 0.12 -7.78
C ARG A 157 -15.65 1.48 -8.46
N TYR A 158 -16.73 2.20 -8.29
CA TYR A 158 -16.93 3.54 -8.86
C TYR A 158 -17.14 4.56 -7.75
N THR A 159 -16.60 5.73 -7.91
CA THR A 159 -16.79 6.85 -7.00
C THR A 159 -16.93 8.14 -7.80
N PHE A 160 -17.77 9.05 -7.33
CA PHE A 160 -17.84 10.39 -7.90
C PHE A 160 -16.80 11.29 -7.21
N ARG A 161 -16.14 12.12 -8.00
CA ARG A 161 -15.35 13.23 -7.49
C ARG A 161 -16.11 14.52 -7.82
N THR A 162 -16.35 15.31 -6.80
CA THR A 162 -16.88 16.69 -6.92
C THR A 162 -15.71 17.65 -6.87
#